data_9cb3f80f29745be44cb26649fb9fff5f
#
_entry.id   9cb3f80f29745be44cb26649fb9fff5f
#
_cell.length_a   1.000
_cell.length_b   1.000
_cell.length_c   1.000
_cell.angle_alpha   90.00
_cell.angle_beta   90.00
_cell.angle_gamma   90.00
#
_symmetry.space_group_name_H-M   'P 1'
#
loop_
_entity.id
_entity.type
_entity.pdbx_description
1 polymer ?
#
loop_
_entity_poly.entity_id
_entity_poly.type
_entity_poly.pdbx_seq_one_letter_code
_entity_poly.pdbx_strand_id
1 'polypeptide(L)'
;ELYKRLGFLNHPKKPEWLSDHLPESIEEIGYELYPKNGDQMWDSYKKYSAQLGVEYDDEVIRKTITNTYDIAHNMIEDFMPDNKIKLPDFVIPEGTIPEEVLEEFAVAALKEKNLHDQPVYVKRLKHELKVINGQGFAKYFLTMKAIADKANEGWLTGLGRGSAASSLVSYVLDITQIDPIKHNLIFSRFMSENQAAIGMPDIDYDVSDRMALTEKLIEDWGETSVVPISNYNTLQLRSLVKDISKFYEIPFIEVNKVTGVMMQEAMPRAKAKNNVKAGVYNPTFEEVKEFSPSLQGFFQKYPHVAERVEGLLGTIRSVSRHAGGVVIGQELDKHMPLISSGGVRQTPWSEGMNVRHLEPLGFIKFDLLGLSTLAMMETAIRAILKRHHNVENPTFKDIKKYYDETLHPDVLDFDNQKVYKKVFHKGKFVGTFQFTQDGVQGFCKRAKPTSLDDLSAITSIYRPGPLSAKVDRMYTKAKKNKDNVQYLHPLIEEETKDTLGFVLYQEQIATITHKIGKNISLDEGNIVRKLLTKKGTGKEKQLRKYQERFLQGALEKKIDKATADKIWETLEAFAKYGFNKAHSTSYAAISYQCAWLY
;
A
#
# COMPACT_ATOMS: atom_id res chain seq x y z
N GLU A 1 -10.77 -27.06 -22.05
CA GLU A 1 -12.06 -27.64 -21.64
C GLU A 1 -12.57 -27.02 -20.35
N LEU A 2 -11.73 -26.93 -19.29
CA LEU A 2 -12.10 -26.24 -18.04
C LEU A 2 -12.55 -24.80 -18.28
N TYR A 3 -11.80 -24.06 -19.08
CA TYR A 3 -12.10 -22.67 -19.41
C TYR A 3 -13.41 -22.54 -20.20
N LYS A 4 -13.66 -23.47 -21.14
CA LYS A 4 -14.91 -23.56 -21.88
C LYS A 4 -16.09 -23.74 -20.94
N ARG A 5 -16.03 -24.73 -20.03
CA ARG A 5 -17.15 -25.05 -19.12
C ARG A 5 -17.33 -24.02 -18.01
N LEU A 6 -16.26 -23.42 -17.46
CA LEU A 6 -16.37 -22.39 -16.43
C LEU A 6 -16.72 -21.00 -16.97
N GLY A 7 -16.17 -20.63 -18.14
CA GLY A 7 -16.38 -19.31 -18.73
C GLY A 7 -17.61 -19.19 -19.61
N PHE A 8 -17.98 -20.29 -20.29
CA PHE A 8 -18.98 -20.28 -21.37
C PHE A 8 -20.15 -21.23 -21.15
N LEU A 9 -20.32 -21.75 -19.94
CA LEU A 9 -21.48 -22.64 -19.65
C LEU A 9 -22.85 -21.99 -19.97
N ASN A 10 -22.94 -20.68 -19.93
CA ASN A 10 -24.16 -19.92 -20.24
C ASN A 10 -24.21 -19.43 -21.71
N HIS A 11 -23.20 -19.73 -22.51
CA HIS A 11 -23.14 -19.36 -23.93
C HIS A 11 -22.94 -20.62 -24.78
N PRO A 12 -24.01 -21.30 -25.13
CA PRO A 12 -23.96 -22.54 -25.93
C PRO A 12 -23.50 -22.31 -27.38
N LYS A 13 -23.35 -21.05 -27.77
CA LYS A 13 -22.84 -20.69 -29.11
C LYS A 13 -21.45 -20.05 -28.97
N LYS A 14 -20.60 -20.34 -29.95
CA LYS A 14 -19.32 -19.67 -30.17
C LYS A 14 -19.55 -18.14 -30.13
N PRO A 15 -18.85 -17.35 -29.25
CA PRO A 15 -18.99 -15.91 -29.26
C PRO A 15 -18.63 -15.33 -30.63
N GLU A 16 -19.40 -14.36 -31.12
CA GLU A 16 -19.20 -13.74 -32.46
C GLU A 16 -17.81 -13.10 -32.63
N TRP A 17 -17.16 -12.71 -31.53
CA TRP A 17 -15.79 -12.19 -31.55
C TRP A 17 -14.71 -13.27 -31.73
N LEU A 18 -15.08 -14.56 -31.56
CA LEU A 18 -14.15 -15.65 -31.83
C LEU A 18 -14.08 -15.85 -33.34
N SER A 19 -12.97 -15.40 -33.90
CA SER A 19 -12.77 -15.36 -35.36
C SER A 19 -13.12 -16.69 -36.05
N ASP A 20 -13.64 -16.59 -37.28
CA ASP A 20 -13.96 -17.72 -38.12
C ASP A 20 -12.74 -18.59 -38.48
N HIS A 21 -11.53 -18.14 -38.15
CA HIS A 21 -10.29 -18.88 -38.32
C HIS A 21 -9.98 -19.86 -37.18
N LEU A 22 -10.77 -19.85 -36.10
CA LEU A 22 -10.64 -20.83 -35.04
C LEU A 22 -11.60 -22.00 -35.27
N PRO A 23 -11.18 -23.24 -34.96
CA PRO A 23 -12.04 -24.43 -35.08
C PRO A 23 -13.38 -24.21 -34.38
N GLU A 24 -14.44 -24.79 -34.89
CA GLU A 24 -15.81 -24.61 -34.38
C GLU A 24 -15.96 -25.10 -32.94
N SER A 25 -15.11 -26.01 -32.49
CA SER A 25 -15.05 -26.44 -31.09
C SER A 25 -13.61 -26.37 -30.55
N ILE A 26 -13.48 -25.90 -29.33
CA ILE A 26 -12.21 -25.94 -28.57
C ILE A 26 -11.78 -27.39 -28.32
N GLU A 27 -12.70 -28.34 -28.38
CA GLU A 27 -12.42 -29.78 -28.29
C GLU A 27 -11.63 -30.31 -29.48
N GLU A 28 -11.74 -29.68 -30.62
CA GLU A 28 -10.98 -29.99 -31.85
C GLU A 28 -9.59 -29.34 -31.85
N ILE A 29 -9.34 -28.35 -30.95
CA ILE A 29 -8.03 -27.77 -30.79
C ILE A 29 -7.23 -28.68 -29.86
N GLY A 30 -6.63 -29.69 -30.43
CA GLY A 30 -5.67 -30.54 -29.73
C GLY A 30 -4.32 -29.86 -29.48
N TYR A 31 -4.28 -28.52 -29.35
CA TYR A 31 -3.05 -27.80 -29.15
C TYR A 31 -2.53 -27.99 -27.74
N GLU A 32 -1.34 -28.46 -27.67
CA GLU A 32 -0.55 -28.52 -26.43
C GLU A 32 0.17 -27.18 -26.29
N LEU A 33 -0.42 -26.25 -25.52
CA LEU A 33 0.05 -24.86 -25.38
C LEU A 33 1.07 -24.65 -24.27
N TYR A 34 1.72 -25.68 -23.79
CA TYR A 34 2.80 -25.56 -22.82
C TYR A 34 4.17 -25.48 -23.50
N PRO A 35 5.15 -24.85 -22.88
CA PRO A 35 6.54 -24.86 -23.38
C PRO A 35 7.06 -26.30 -23.47
N LYS A 36 7.61 -26.67 -24.62
CA LYS A 36 8.11 -28.01 -24.91
C LYS A 36 9.63 -28.04 -24.99
N ASN A 37 10.23 -29.08 -24.44
CA ASN A 37 11.61 -29.43 -24.75
C ASN A 37 11.70 -30.12 -26.12
N GLY A 38 12.93 -30.39 -26.60
CA GLY A 38 13.16 -30.99 -27.91
C GLY A 38 12.44 -32.33 -28.13
N ASP A 39 12.45 -33.21 -27.12
CA ASP A 39 11.77 -34.51 -27.20
C ASP A 39 10.26 -34.34 -27.27
N GLN A 40 9.70 -33.47 -26.45
CA GLN A 40 8.27 -33.14 -26.47
C GLN A 40 7.83 -32.49 -27.79
N MET A 41 8.68 -31.67 -28.42
CA MET A 41 8.43 -31.11 -29.76
C MET A 41 8.40 -32.22 -30.80
N TRP A 42 9.35 -33.16 -30.73
CA TRP A 42 9.40 -34.30 -31.62
C TRP A 42 8.17 -35.21 -31.49
N ASP A 43 7.79 -35.55 -30.25
CA ASP A 43 6.60 -36.39 -30.00
C ASP A 43 5.32 -35.70 -30.47
N SER A 44 5.18 -34.38 -30.25
CA SER A 44 4.06 -33.61 -30.78
C SER A 44 4.02 -33.62 -32.30
N TYR A 45 5.17 -33.44 -32.95
CA TYR A 45 5.26 -33.54 -34.41
C TYR A 45 4.77 -34.92 -34.91
N LYS A 46 5.30 -36.01 -34.37
CA LYS A 46 4.87 -37.37 -34.77
C LYS A 46 3.38 -37.62 -34.54
N LYS A 47 2.86 -37.17 -33.42
CA LYS A 47 1.44 -37.27 -33.05
C LYS A 47 0.54 -36.55 -34.08
N TYR A 48 0.85 -35.28 -34.36
CA TYR A 48 0.02 -34.46 -35.24
C TYR A 48 0.21 -34.80 -36.71
N SER A 49 1.41 -35.16 -37.12
CA SER A 49 1.69 -35.67 -38.49
C SER A 49 0.83 -36.90 -38.80
N ALA A 50 0.78 -37.85 -37.86
CA ALA A 50 -0.06 -39.04 -38.02
C ALA A 50 -1.57 -38.69 -38.03
N GLN A 51 -2.03 -37.77 -37.23
CA GLN A 51 -3.44 -37.32 -37.16
C GLN A 51 -3.89 -36.60 -38.43
N LEU A 52 -3.01 -35.79 -39.03
CA LEU A 52 -3.30 -34.96 -40.18
C LEU A 52 -2.99 -35.65 -41.52
N GLY A 53 -2.32 -36.81 -41.48
CA GLY A 53 -1.85 -37.51 -42.69
C GLY A 53 -0.81 -36.72 -43.48
N VAL A 54 -0.06 -35.84 -42.82
CA VAL A 54 0.99 -35.00 -43.42
C VAL A 54 2.33 -35.45 -42.88
N GLU A 55 3.20 -35.95 -43.76
CA GLU A 55 4.58 -36.32 -43.41
C GLU A 55 5.55 -35.29 -43.98
N TYR A 56 6.40 -34.77 -43.08
CA TYR A 56 7.57 -33.99 -43.45
C TYR A 56 8.81 -34.84 -43.32
N ASP A 57 9.91 -34.41 -43.91
CA ASP A 57 11.22 -35.06 -43.74
C ASP A 57 11.65 -34.96 -42.27
N ASP A 58 11.81 -36.11 -41.64
CA ASP A 58 12.19 -36.25 -40.23
C ASP A 58 13.53 -35.55 -39.91
N GLU A 59 14.47 -35.57 -40.86
CA GLU A 59 15.77 -34.91 -40.72
C GLU A 59 15.62 -33.40 -40.68
N VAL A 60 14.76 -32.83 -41.51
CA VAL A 60 14.43 -31.41 -41.55
C VAL A 60 13.78 -30.98 -40.22
N ILE A 61 12.82 -31.76 -39.72
CA ILE A 61 12.14 -31.47 -38.48
C ILE A 61 13.11 -31.54 -37.28
N ARG A 62 13.95 -32.58 -37.21
CA ARG A 62 14.98 -32.67 -36.16
C ARG A 62 15.93 -31.47 -36.18
N LYS A 63 16.40 -31.09 -37.37
CA LYS A 63 17.22 -29.91 -37.56
C LYS A 63 16.51 -28.64 -37.12
N THR A 64 15.21 -28.48 -37.42
CA THR A 64 14.42 -27.34 -37.01
C THR A 64 14.30 -27.27 -35.47
N ILE A 65 14.09 -28.41 -34.81
CA ILE A 65 14.07 -28.49 -33.34
C ILE A 65 15.44 -28.13 -32.75
N THR A 66 16.53 -28.67 -33.33
CA THR A 66 17.89 -28.35 -32.91
C THR A 66 18.21 -26.86 -33.10
N ASN A 67 17.75 -26.24 -34.17
CA ASN A 67 17.95 -24.81 -34.41
C ASN A 67 17.33 -23.94 -33.27
N THR A 68 16.26 -24.38 -32.63
CA THR A 68 15.70 -23.63 -31.48
C THR A 68 16.67 -23.58 -30.32
N TYR A 69 17.42 -24.66 -30.09
CA TYR A 69 18.49 -24.71 -29.10
C TYR A 69 19.66 -23.80 -29.51
N ASP A 70 20.08 -23.88 -30.78
CA ASP A 70 21.17 -23.04 -31.30
C ASP A 70 20.84 -21.55 -31.21
N ILE A 71 19.60 -21.17 -31.54
CA ILE A 71 19.13 -19.79 -31.39
C ILE A 71 19.22 -19.37 -29.92
N ALA A 72 18.69 -20.17 -29.00
CA ALA A 72 18.64 -19.82 -27.59
C ALA A 72 20.01 -19.76 -26.92
N HIS A 73 20.95 -20.66 -27.30
CA HIS A 73 22.25 -20.81 -26.59
C HIS A 73 23.45 -20.21 -27.33
N ASN A 74 23.38 -20.11 -28.66
CA ASN A 74 24.51 -19.69 -29.48
C ASN A 74 24.31 -18.36 -30.20
N MET A 75 23.06 -17.91 -30.38
CA MET A 75 22.73 -16.69 -31.13
C MET A 75 22.16 -15.58 -30.27
N ILE A 76 21.50 -15.91 -29.15
CA ILE A 76 20.97 -14.92 -28.21
C ILE A 76 22.03 -14.69 -27.13
N GLU A 77 22.56 -13.48 -27.08
CA GLU A 77 23.46 -13.07 -26.01
C GLU A 77 22.69 -12.86 -24.71
N ASP A 78 23.37 -13.05 -23.56
CA ASP A 78 22.79 -12.73 -22.26
C ASP A 78 22.48 -11.25 -22.20
N PHE A 79 21.23 -10.94 -21.99
CA PHE A 79 20.73 -9.59 -21.94
C PHE A 79 20.22 -9.25 -20.52
N MET A 80 20.79 -8.20 -19.94
CA MET A 80 20.29 -7.63 -18.68
C MET A 80 19.48 -6.37 -18.98
N PRO A 81 18.23 -6.29 -18.53
CA PRO A 81 17.43 -5.09 -18.71
C PRO A 81 18.09 -3.87 -18.06
N ASP A 82 17.95 -2.71 -18.70
CA ASP A 82 18.36 -1.45 -18.09
C ASP A 82 17.52 -1.18 -16.83
N ASN A 83 18.19 -1.06 -15.67
CA ASN A 83 17.58 -0.84 -14.38
C ASN A 83 17.65 0.62 -13.91
N LYS A 84 18.10 1.54 -14.77
CA LYS A 84 18.08 2.97 -14.44
C LYS A 84 16.66 3.43 -14.17
N ILE A 85 16.54 4.36 -13.23
CA ILE A 85 15.24 4.94 -12.87
C ILE A 85 14.66 5.67 -14.09
N LYS A 86 13.42 5.29 -14.46
CA LYS A 86 12.68 5.81 -15.60
C LYS A 86 11.58 6.74 -15.10
N LEU A 87 11.84 8.04 -15.16
CA LEU A 87 10.90 9.11 -14.82
C LEU A 87 10.68 10.01 -16.04
N PRO A 88 9.52 10.68 -16.13
CA PRO A 88 9.22 11.53 -17.27
C PRO A 88 10.10 12.79 -17.31
N ASP A 89 10.55 13.18 -18.50
CA ASP A 89 11.25 14.44 -18.72
C ASP A 89 10.28 15.61 -18.98
N PHE A 90 9.07 15.30 -19.46
CA PHE A 90 8.07 16.32 -19.82
C PHE A 90 7.48 17.11 -18.65
N VAL A 91 7.79 16.75 -17.40
CA VAL A 91 7.34 17.46 -16.19
C VAL A 91 8.30 18.59 -15.77
N ILE A 92 9.44 18.74 -16.46
CA ILE A 92 10.44 19.78 -16.20
C ILE A 92 10.73 20.56 -17.48
N PRO A 93 11.12 21.84 -17.40
CA PRO A 93 11.52 22.61 -18.57
C PRO A 93 12.72 21.97 -19.28
N GLU A 94 12.70 21.97 -20.61
CA GLU A 94 13.77 21.39 -21.42
C GLU A 94 15.13 22.07 -21.14
N GLY A 95 16.17 21.27 -21.01
CA GLY A 95 17.53 21.75 -20.77
C GLY A 95 17.82 22.21 -19.34
N THR A 96 16.91 22.01 -18.40
CA THR A 96 17.11 22.33 -16.97
C THR A 96 17.58 21.13 -16.17
N ILE A 97 18.19 21.40 -15.01
CA ILE A 97 18.66 20.40 -14.06
C ILE A 97 17.53 20.16 -13.03
N PRO A 98 17.01 18.93 -12.90
CA PRO A 98 15.87 18.64 -12.02
C PRO A 98 16.06 19.08 -10.56
N GLU A 99 17.29 18.96 -10.05
CA GLU A 99 17.66 19.33 -8.69
C GLU A 99 17.53 20.85 -8.46
N GLU A 100 17.91 21.65 -9.45
CA GLU A 100 17.81 23.12 -9.40
C GLU A 100 16.34 23.56 -9.50
N VAL A 101 15.57 22.94 -10.39
CA VAL A 101 14.13 23.22 -10.55
C VAL A 101 13.37 22.85 -9.27
N LEU A 102 13.69 21.73 -8.64
CA LEU A 102 13.06 21.34 -7.38
C LEU A 102 13.38 22.33 -6.25
N GLU A 103 14.64 22.79 -6.15
CA GLU A 103 15.06 23.76 -5.16
C GLU A 103 14.36 25.11 -5.38
N GLU A 104 14.30 25.57 -6.62
CA GLU A 104 13.61 26.82 -6.99
C GLU A 104 12.13 26.77 -6.60
N PHE A 105 11.41 25.71 -6.97
CA PHE A 105 10.00 25.54 -6.63
C PHE A 105 9.78 25.46 -5.12
N ALA A 106 10.60 24.69 -4.40
CA ALA A 106 10.46 24.54 -2.98
C ALA A 106 10.75 25.84 -2.20
N VAL A 107 11.75 26.62 -2.64
CA VAL A 107 12.07 27.92 -2.03
C VAL A 107 10.98 28.95 -2.34
N ALA A 108 10.47 29.00 -3.57
CA ALA A 108 9.36 29.88 -3.94
C ALA A 108 8.11 29.55 -3.11
N ALA A 109 7.73 28.29 -3.03
CA ALA A 109 6.58 27.82 -2.26
C ALA A 109 6.73 28.09 -0.74
N LEU A 110 7.95 27.97 -0.20
CA LEU A 110 8.21 28.34 1.20
C LEU A 110 7.96 29.83 1.47
N LYS A 111 8.27 30.70 0.47
CA LYS A 111 7.99 32.14 0.55
C LYS A 111 6.49 32.42 0.46
N GLU A 112 5.77 31.76 -0.44
CA GLU A 112 4.32 31.89 -0.59
C GLU A 112 3.58 31.51 0.70
N LYS A 113 4.06 30.48 1.40
CA LYS A 113 3.52 30.09 2.71
C LYS A 113 4.01 30.98 3.88
N ASN A 114 4.78 32.03 3.63
CA ASN A 114 5.34 32.95 4.65
C ASN A 114 6.17 32.23 5.74
N LEU A 115 6.91 31.20 5.35
CA LEU A 115 7.74 30.38 6.27
C LEU A 115 9.25 30.63 6.09
N HIS A 116 9.65 31.44 5.08
CA HIS A 116 11.05 31.67 4.70
C HIS A 116 11.86 32.43 5.74
N ASP A 117 11.23 33.20 6.63
CA ASP A 117 11.90 33.94 7.72
C ASP A 117 12.07 33.11 9.00
N GLN A 118 11.56 31.87 9.01
CA GLN A 118 11.64 30.99 10.17
C GLN A 118 12.83 30.02 10.05
N PRO A 119 13.88 30.14 10.88
CA PRO A 119 15.12 29.36 10.74
C PRO A 119 14.91 27.84 10.78
N VAL A 120 13.91 27.37 11.51
CA VAL A 120 13.59 25.92 11.62
C VAL A 120 13.12 25.35 10.28
N TYR A 121 12.30 26.09 9.54
CA TYR A 121 11.81 25.67 8.21
C TYR A 121 12.93 25.75 7.17
N VAL A 122 13.69 26.82 7.15
CA VAL A 122 14.82 26.98 6.21
C VAL A 122 15.87 25.88 6.40
N LYS A 123 16.23 25.58 7.66
CA LYS A 123 17.18 24.51 7.97
C LYS A 123 16.64 23.15 7.55
N ARG A 124 15.35 22.89 7.82
CA ARG A 124 14.70 21.63 7.46
C ARG A 124 14.60 21.47 5.94
N LEU A 125 14.22 22.51 5.21
CA LEU A 125 14.12 22.48 3.75
C LEU A 125 15.48 22.17 3.11
N LYS A 126 16.55 22.87 3.52
CA LYS A 126 17.91 22.62 3.03
C LYS A 126 18.36 21.18 3.29
N HIS A 127 18.05 20.64 4.45
CA HIS A 127 18.38 19.25 4.79
C HIS A 127 17.62 18.25 3.89
N GLU A 128 16.32 18.44 3.71
CA GLU A 128 15.50 17.56 2.88
C GLU A 128 15.93 17.60 1.41
N LEU A 129 16.13 18.80 0.84
CA LEU A 129 16.62 18.96 -0.54
C LEU A 129 17.98 18.29 -0.74
N LYS A 130 18.91 18.44 0.22
CA LYS A 130 20.21 17.75 0.16
C LYS A 130 20.04 16.22 0.07
N VAL A 131 19.13 15.65 0.87
CA VAL A 131 18.87 14.20 0.86
C VAL A 131 18.19 13.77 -0.43
N ILE A 132 17.16 14.47 -0.87
CA ILE A 132 16.38 14.16 -2.08
C ILE A 132 17.28 14.22 -3.31
N ASN A 133 18.03 15.31 -3.48
CA ASN A 133 18.93 15.55 -4.61
C ASN A 133 20.11 14.57 -4.60
N GLY A 134 20.70 14.32 -3.43
CA GLY A 134 21.79 13.36 -3.26
C GLY A 134 21.44 11.92 -3.61
N GLN A 135 20.15 11.58 -3.62
CA GLN A 135 19.64 10.27 -4.00
C GLN A 135 19.00 10.23 -5.40
N GLY A 136 19.00 11.34 -6.13
CA GLY A 136 18.48 11.41 -7.50
C GLY A 136 16.95 11.38 -7.61
N PHE A 137 16.21 11.79 -6.56
CA PHE A 137 14.76 11.77 -6.56
C PHE A 137 14.09 13.11 -6.90
N ALA A 138 14.85 14.12 -7.34
CA ALA A 138 14.29 15.42 -7.73
C ALA A 138 13.16 15.28 -8.76
N LYS A 139 13.37 14.52 -9.84
CA LYS A 139 12.33 14.24 -10.85
C LYS A 139 11.09 13.57 -10.27
N TYR A 140 11.24 12.69 -9.29
CA TYR A 140 10.12 12.02 -8.65
C TYR A 140 9.21 13.01 -7.93
N PHE A 141 9.81 13.94 -7.15
CA PHE A 141 9.05 15.00 -6.47
C PHE A 141 8.41 15.98 -7.46
N LEU A 142 9.11 16.34 -8.54
CA LEU A 142 8.56 17.19 -9.59
C LEU A 142 7.39 16.52 -10.32
N THR A 143 7.48 15.22 -10.58
CA THR A 143 6.37 14.45 -11.14
C THR A 143 5.18 14.43 -10.19
N MET A 144 5.41 14.19 -8.89
CA MET A 144 4.34 14.24 -7.89
C MET A 144 3.70 15.63 -7.77
N LYS A 145 4.52 16.70 -7.86
CA LYS A 145 4.00 18.08 -7.91
C LYS A 145 3.10 18.28 -9.12
N ALA A 146 3.53 17.88 -10.30
CA ALA A 146 2.72 17.99 -11.51
C ALA A 146 1.39 17.22 -11.40
N ILE A 147 1.39 16.04 -10.78
CA ILE A 147 0.16 15.29 -10.47
C ILE A 147 -0.71 16.06 -9.49
N ALA A 148 -0.14 16.63 -8.42
CA ALA A 148 -0.86 17.39 -7.42
C ALA A 148 -1.49 18.66 -8.02
N ASP A 149 -0.78 19.37 -8.88
CA ASP A 149 -1.29 20.55 -9.60
C ASP A 149 -2.51 20.17 -10.45
N LYS A 150 -2.42 19.07 -11.22
CA LYS A 150 -3.54 18.56 -12.01
C LYS A 150 -4.73 18.13 -11.15
N ALA A 151 -4.47 17.48 -10.04
CA ALA A 151 -5.53 17.08 -9.11
C ALA A 151 -6.26 18.29 -8.52
N ASN A 152 -5.52 19.34 -8.15
CA ASN A 152 -6.08 20.56 -7.58
C ASN A 152 -6.92 21.41 -8.57
N GLU A 153 -6.84 21.12 -9.88
CA GLU A 153 -7.70 21.76 -10.89
C GLU A 153 -9.17 21.26 -10.82
N GLY A 154 -9.41 20.03 -10.36
CA GLY A 154 -10.73 19.40 -10.48
C GLY A 154 -11.25 18.62 -9.27
N TRP A 155 -10.39 18.30 -8.29
CA TRP A 155 -10.75 17.39 -7.19
C TRP A 155 -10.15 17.82 -5.87
N LEU A 156 -10.85 17.56 -4.75
CA LEU A 156 -10.25 17.67 -3.43
C LEU A 156 -9.19 16.56 -3.24
N THR A 157 -8.09 16.94 -2.63
CA THR A 157 -6.95 16.06 -2.39
C THR A 157 -6.77 15.77 -0.91
N GLY A 158 -6.15 14.64 -0.59
CA GLY A 158 -5.91 14.24 0.80
C GLY A 158 -4.85 15.09 1.48
N LEU A 159 -4.84 15.05 2.80
CA LEU A 159 -3.90 15.84 3.62
C LEU A 159 -2.49 15.23 3.63
N GLY A 160 -2.37 13.99 3.19
CA GLY A 160 -1.17 13.17 3.18
C GLY A 160 -1.46 11.77 3.67
N ARG A 161 -0.72 10.81 3.12
CA ARG A 161 -0.83 9.39 3.43
C ARG A 161 0.56 8.76 3.57
N GLY A 162 0.67 7.71 4.35
CA GLY A 162 1.97 7.06 4.53
C GLY A 162 3.00 7.95 5.23
N SER A 163 4.26 7.83 4.82
CA SER A 163 5.37 8.59 5.40
C SER A 163 5.64 9.94 4.72
N ALA A 164 5.09 10.18 3.53
CA ALA A 164 5.35 11.40 2.75
C ALA A 164 4.92 12.70 3.46
N ALA A 165 3.88 12.64 4.31
CA ALA A 165 3.46 13.77 5.14
C ALA A 165 4.52 14.19 6.20
N SER A 166 5.63 13.44 6.35
CA SER A 166 6.78 13.86 7.15
C SER A 166 7.75 14.78 6.42
N SER A 167 7.56 15.03 5.12
CA SER A 167 8.44 15.86 4.29
C SER A 167 7.95 17.28 4.20
N LEU A 168 8.82 18.24 4.49
CA LEU A 168 8.58 19.66 4.28
C LEU A 168 8.52 20.00 2.78
N VAL A 169 9.37 19.34 1.98
CA VAL A 169 9.33 19.51 0.50
C VAL A 169 7.95 19.08 -0.03
N SER A 170 7.41 17.94 0.43
CA SER A 170 6.06 17.51 0.02
C SER A 170 4.98 18.49 0.45
N TYR A 171 5.10 19.10 1.63
CA TYR A 171 4.14 20.08 2.16
C TYR A 171 4.19 21.40 1.39
N VAL A 172 5.37 21.96 1.17
CA VAL A 172 5.46 23.27 0.46
C VAL A 172 5.07 23.14 -1.01
N LEU A 173 5.27 21.98 -1.64
CA LEU A 173 4.86 21.71 -3.02
C LEU A 173 3.38 21.25 -3.15
N ASP A 174 2.59 21.33 -2.07
CA ASP A 174 1.18 20.91 -2.01
C ASP A 174 0.92 19.46 -2.42
N ILE A 175 1.95 18.60 -2.34
CA ILE A 175 1.81 17.14 -2.46
C ILE A 175 1.12 16.61 -1.21
N THR A 176 1.41 17.20 -0.05
CA THR A 176 0.70 16.96 1.22
C THR A 176 0.27 18.29 1.83
N GLN A 177 -0.75 18.29 2.71
CA GLN A 177 -1.31 19.52 3.29
C GLN A 177 -1.05 19.64 4.80
N ILE A 178 -0.35 18.68 5.42
CA ILE A 178 -0.01 18.71 6.84
C ILE A 178 1.40 19.26 7.02
N ASP A 179 1.53 20.33 7.80
CA ASP A 179 2.83 20.91 8.18
C ASP A 179 3.61 19.94 9.08
N PRO A 180 4.72 19.34 8.58
CA PRO A 180 5.45 18.33 9.34
C PRO A 180 6.19 18.91 10.56
N ILE A 181 6.51 20.20 10.58
CA ILE A 181 7.20 20.85 11.70
C ILE A 181 6.21 21.14 12.81
N LYS A 182 5.05 21.72 12.49
CA LYS A 182 3.98 22.00 13.44
C LYS A 182 3.50 20.73 14.17
N HIS A 183 3.48 19.59 13.49
CA HIS A 183 3.02 18.31 14.04
C HIS A 183 4.17 17.40 14.50
N ASN A 184 5.41 17.88 14.60
CA ASN A 184 6.57 17.11 15.03
C ASN A 184 6.74 15.80 14.26
N LEU A 185 6.67 15.86 12.90
CA LEU A 185 6.85 14.71 12.01
C LEU A 185 8.29 14.63 11.52
N ILE A 186 8.85 13.42 11.54
CA ILE A 186 10.28 13.20 11.35
C ILE A 186 10.58 12.77 9.92
N PHE A 187 11.38 13.58 9.17
CA PHE A 187 11.75 13.32 7.79
C PHE A 187 12.48 11.99 7.59
N SER A 188 13.38 11.63 8.51
CA SER A 188 14.14 10.38 8.40
C SER A 188 13.27 9.11 8.45
N ARG A 189 11.98 9.24 8.78
CA ARG A 189 11.00 8.14 8.64
C ARG A 189 10.57 7.95 7.19
N PHE A 190 10.62 8.99 6.38
CA PHE A 190 10.29 8.98 4.95
C PHE A 190 11.54 8.73 4.10
N MET A 191 12.58 9.57 4.24
CA MET A 191 13.86 9.46 3.54
C MET A 191 15.03 9.72 4.48
N SER A 192 16.19 9.11 4.21
CA SER A 192 17.43 9.36 4.95
C SER A 192 18.64 9.32 4.03
N GLU A 193 19.77 9.87 4.48
CA GLU A 193 21.04 9.83 3.72
C GLU A 193 21.50 8.38 3.45
N ASN A 194 21.11 7.42 4.28
CA ASN A 194 21.38 6.00 4.10
C ASN A 194 20.17 5.28 3.46
N GLN A 195 20.01 5.41 2.16
CA GLN A 195 18.90 4.83 1.38
C GLN A 195 18.79 3.30 1.51
N ALA A 196 19.91 2.59 1.61
CA ALA A 196 19.91 1.13 1.77
C ALA A 196 19.11 0.67 3.01
N ALA A 197 18.93 1.56 4.00
CA ALA A 197 18.17 1.29 5.20
C ALA A 197 16.65 1.47 5.03
N ILE A 198 16.20 2.33 4.09
CA ILE A 198 14.79 2.75 3.98
C ILE A 198 14.13 2.25 2.69
N GLY A 199 14.86 2.12 1.58
CA GLY A 199 14.32 1.76 0.26
C GLY A 199 13.88 3.00 -0.53
N MET A 200 13.19 2.80 -1.66
CA MET A 200 12.65 3.88 -2.49
C MET A 200 11.61 4.69 -1.72
N PRO A 201 11.53 6.03 -1.91
CA PRO A 201 10.45 6.82 -1.34
C PRO A 201 9.12 6.42 -1.99
N ASP A 202 8.08 6.29 -1.16
CA ASP A 202 6.74 5.94 -1.60
C ASP A 202 5.79 7.08 -1.18
N ILE A 203 5.28 7.83 -2.16
CA ILE A 203 4.32 8.91 -1.96
C ILE A 203 2.96 8.40 -2.37
N ASP A 204 2.16 8.00 -1.38
CA ASP A 204 0.74 7.72 -1.56
C ASP A 204 -0.03 9.05 -1.72
N TYR A 205 -0.87 9.19 -2.74
CA TYR A 205 -1.63 10.40 -3.02
C TYR A 205 -3.14 10.12 -3.04
N ASP A 206 -3.85 10.68 -2.06
CA ASP A 206 -5.30 10.55 -1.96
C ASP A 206 -6.01 11.66 -2.75
N VAL A 207 -7.07 11.31 -3.49
CA VAL A 207 -7.90 12.23 -4.28
C VAL A 207 -9.36 11.80 -4.23
N SER A 208 -10.29 12.73 -4.41
CA SER A 208 -11.73 12.43 -4.37
C SER A 208 -12.19 11.51 -5.50
N ASP A 209 -11.65 11.66 -6.72
CA ASP A 209 -11.90 10.79 -7.85
C ASP A 209 -10.60 10.41 -8.58
N ARG A 210 -10.05 9.25 -8.20
CA ARG A 210 -8.83 8.70 -8.80
C ARG A 210 -8.99 8.35 -10.28
N MET A 211 -10.17 7.86 -10.67
CA MET A 211 -10.38 7.43 -12.06
C MET A 211 -10.32 8.63 -12.99
N ALA A 212 -11.07 9.67 -12.68
CA ALA A 212 -11.08 10.91 -13.44
C ALA A 212 -9.69 11.59 -13.47
N LEU A 213 -8.95 11.60 -12.35
CA LEU A 213 -7.56 12.10 -12.34
C LEU A 213 -6.67 11.25 -13.26
N THR A 214 -6.74 9.92 -13.19
CA THR A 214 -5.91 9.07 -14.06
C THR A 214 -6.24 9.27 -15.54
N GLU A 215 -7.52 9.39 -15.90
CA GLU A 215 -7.96 9.70 -17.25
C GLU A 215 -7.41 11.05 -17.72
N LYS A 216 -7.48 12.07 -16.87
CA LYS A 216 -6.91 13.38 -17.16
C LYS A 216 -5.40 13.36 -17.38
N LEU A 217 -4.65 12.60 -16.58
CA LEU A 217 -3.21 12.43 -16.77
C LEU A 217 -2.90 11.69 -18.09
N ILE A 218 -3.71 10.69 -18.48
CA ILE A 218 -3.57 9.99 -19.76
C ILE A 218 -3.86 10.95 -20.93
N GLU A 219 -4.90 11.78 -20.82
CA GLU A 219 -5.23 12.79 -21.84
C GLU A 219 -4.08 13.78 -22.04
N ASP A 220 -3.50 14.28 -20.94
CA ASP A 220 -2.48 15.34 -20.98
C ASP A 220 -1.08 14.79 -21.34
N TRP A 221 -0.72 13.58 -20.90
CA TRP A 221 0.63 13.03 -21.03
C TRP A 221 0.75 11.83 -21.97
N GLY A 222 -0.37 11.26 -22.41
CA GLY A 222 -0.43 10.15 -23.34
C GLY A 222 -0.56 8.77 -22.69
N GLU A 223 -1.22 7.86 -23.44
CA GLU A 223 -1.52 6.49 -22.99
C GLU A 223 -0.29 5.56 -22.91
N THR A 224 0.85 5.97 -23.45
CA THR A 224 2.13 5.26 -23.35
C THR A 224 3.04 5.86 -22.28
N SER A 225 2.66 7.01 -21.71
CA SER A 225 3.40 7.69 -20.64
C SER A 225 2.78 7.51 -19.26
N VAL A 226 1.46 7.28 -19.19
CA VAL A 226 0.72 7.02 -17.95
C VAL A 226 0.04 5.66 -18.05
N VAL A 227 0.62 4.65 -17.42
CA VAL A 227 0.21 3.26 -17.61
C VAL A 227 -0.21 2.64 -16.27
N PRO A 228 -1.49 2.25 -16.11
CA PRO A 228 -1.96 1.53 -14.93
C PRO A 228 -1.21 0.20 -14.73
N ILE A 229 -0.92 -0.12 -13.48
CA ILE A 229 -0.25 -1.37 -13.12
C ILE A 229 -1.24 -2.52 -13.18
N SER A 230 -0.80 -3.64 -13.76
CA SER A 230 -1.56 -4.89 -13.77
C SER A 230 -1.53 -5.58 -12.42
N ASN A 231 -2.62 -6.25 -12.11
CA ASN A 231 -2.71 -7.18 -11.01
C ASN A 231 -3.20 -8.54 -11.52
N TYR A 232 -2.59 -9.62 -11.06
CA TYR A 232 -2.92 -10.97 -11.46
C TYR A 232 -3.72 -11.65 -10.36
N ASN A 233 -5.00 -11.87 -10.61
CA ASN A 233 -5.86 -12.58 -9.69
C ASN A 233 -5.59 -14.08 -9.80
N THR A 234 -5.24 -14.71 -8.69
CA THR A 234 -5.01 -16.15 -8.61
C THR A 234 -6.25 -16.90 -8.13
N LEU A 235 -6.34 -18.16 -8.52
CA LEU A 235 -7.39 -19.05 -8.03
C LEU A 235 -7.21 -19.31 -6.54
N GLN A 236 -8.20 -18.89 -5.76
CA GLN A 236 -8.21 -19.02 -4.29
C GLN A 236 -9.06 -20.22 -3.87
N LEU A 237 -8.66 -20.94 -2.83
CA LEU A 237 -9.25 -22.22 -2.41
C LEU A 237 -10.78 -22.20 -2.39
N ARG A 238 -11.38 -21.21 -1.72
CA ARG A 238 -12.84 -21.16 -1.54
C ARG A 238 -13.61 -21.01 -2.86
N SER A 239 -13.13 -20.15 -3.76
CA SER A 239 -13.73 -19.95 -5.08
C SER A 239 -13.41 -21.11 -6.00
N LEU A 240 -12.19 -21.62 -5.96
CA LEU A 240 -11.75 -22.71 -6.80
C LEU A 240 -12.54 -24.00 -6.55
N VAL A 241 -12.76 -24.38 -5.28
CA VAL A 241 -13.63 -25.52 -4.95
C VAL A 241 -15.02 -25.34 -5.55
N LYS A 242 -15.59 -24.14 -5.49
CA LYS A 242 -16.90 -23.84 -6.11
C LYS A 242 -16.87 -23.93 -7.62
N ASP A 243 -15.84 -23.36 -8.25
CA ASP A 243 -15.70 -23.32 -9.71
C ASP A 243 -15.52 -24.74 -10.27
N ILE A 244 -14.64 -25.55 -9.67
CA ILE A 244 -14.43 -26.94 -10.06
C ILE A 244 -15.68 -27.80 -9.81
N SER A 245 -16.34 -27.61 -8.67
CA SER A 245 -17.58 -28.32 -8.36
C SER A 245 -18.70 -27.99 -9.36
N LYS A 246 -18.79 -26.73 -9.79
CA LYS A 246 -19.74 -26.32 -10.83
C LYS A 246 -19.44 -27.00 -12.17
N PHE A 247 -18.17 -27.15 -12.51
CA PHE A 247 -17.74 -27.86 -13.72
C PHE A 247 -18.23 -29.32 -13.73
N TYR A 248 -18.20 -29.98 -12.56
CA TYR A 248 -18.69 -31.36 -12.39
C TYR A 248 -20.16 -31.45 -11.97
N GLU A 249 -20.93 -30.37 -12.11
CA GLU A 249 -22.37 -30.30 -11.83
C GLU A 249 -22.75 -30.70 -10.39
N ILE A 250 -21.83 -30.56 -9.44
CA ILE A 250 -22.11 -30.85 -8.04
C ILE A 250 -23.06 -29.80 -7.46
N PRO A 251 -24.12 -30.19 -6.72
CA PRO A 251 -25.12 -29.27 -6.21
C PRO A 251 -24.51 -28.12 -5.39
N PHE A 252 -24.85 -26.90 -5.75
CA PHE A 252 -24.33 -25.68 -5.09
C PHE A 252 -24.55 -25.64 -3.58
N ILE A 253 -25.67 -26.17 -3.10
CA ILE A 253 -25.98 -26.24 -1.66
C ILE A 253 -24.95 -27.08 -0.92
N GLU A 254 -24.54 -28.22 -1.46
CA GLU A 254 -23.52 -29.10 -0.88
C GLU A 254 -22.16 -28.40 -0.84
N VAL A 255 -21.75 -27.80 -1.95
CA VAL A 255 -20.48 -27.08 -2.06
C VAL A 255 -20.44 -25.87 -1.12
N ASN A 256 -21.53 -25.13 -1.03
CA ASN A 256 -21.62 -23.96 -0.16
C ASN A 256 -21.53 -24.31 1.33
N LYS A 257 -22.12 -25.45 1.72
CA LYS A 257 -22.01 -25.96 3.10
C LYS A 257 -20.56 -26.21 3.48
N VAL A 258 -19.77 -26.85 2.62
CA VAL A 258 -18.34 -27.13 2.87
C VAL A 258 -17.53 -25.84 2.84
N THR A 259 -17.63 -25.06 1.76
CA THR A 259 -16.83 -23.83 1.57
C THR A 259 -17.19 -22.73 2.57
N GLY A 260 -18.34 -22.80 3.22
CA GLY A 260 -18.75 -21.89 4.29
C GLY A 260 -18.01 -22.10 5.60
N VAL A 261 -17.68 -23.35 5.92
CA VAL A 261 -17.13 -23.72 7.26
C VAL A 261 -15.67 -24.14 7.25
N MET A 262 -15.12 -24.62 6.12
CA MET A 262 -13.79 -25.25 6.06
C MET A 262 -12.66 -24.40 6.67
N MET A 263 -12.65 -23.07 6.45
CA MET A 263 -11.65 -22.17 7.01
C MET A 263 -11.79 -22.02 8.53
N GLN A 264 -13.03 -22.01 9.03
CA GLN A 264 -13.31 -21.91 10.46
C GLN A 264 -12.95 -23.20 11.21
N GLU A 265 -13.17 -24.35 10.61
CA GLU A 265 -12.79 -25.67 11.15
C GLU A 265 -11.26 -25.80 11.26
N ALA A 266 -10.52 -25.36 10.24
CA ALA A 266 -9.07 -25.48 10.20
C ALA A 266 -8.36 -24.47 11.12
N MET A 267 -8.91 -23.27 11.28
CA MET A 267 -8.25 -22.14 11.96
C MET A 267 -7.70 -22.45 13.37
N PRO A 268 -8.44 -23.09 14.31
CA PRO A 268 -7.94 -23.33 15.67
C PRO A 268 -6.71 -24.24 15.68
N ARG A 269 -6.75 -25.34 14.92
CA ARG A 269 -5.66 -26.32 14.85
C ARG A 269 -4.45 -25.76 14.10
N ALA A 270 -4.66 -25.05 13.01
CA ALA A 270 -3.60 -24.38 12.27
C ALA A 270 -2.87 -23.33 13.12
N LYS A 271 -3.60 -22.52 13.89
CA LYS A 271 -3.01 -21.60 14.88
C LYS A 271 -2.20 -22.31 15.95
N ALA A 272 -2.72 -23.42 16.50
CA ALA A 272 -2.02 -24.20 17.51
C ALA A 272 -0.73 -24.82 16.96
N LYS A 273 -0.77 -25.41 15.76
CA LYS A 273 0.38 -26.00 15.07
C LYS A 273 1.51 -24.97 14.86
N ASN A 274 1.17 -23.74 14.54
CA ASN A 274 2.12 -22.65 14.27
C ASN A 274 2.41 -21.75 15.49
N ASN A 275 1.96 -22.11 16.67
CA ASN A 275 2.15 -21.33 17.91
C ASN A 275 1.64 -19.88 17.82
N VAL A 276 0.60 -19.63 17.02
CA VAL A 276 0.02 -18.29 16.85
C VAL A 276 -0.96 -18.00 17.98
N LYS A 277 -0.48 -17.30 19.02
CA LYS A 277 -1.27 -17.00 20.23
C LYS A 277 -2.32 -15.90 20.04
N ALA A 278 -2.06 -14.93 19.14
CA ALA A 278 -2.95 -13.80 18.87
C ALA A 278 -2.78 -13.28 17.44
N GLY A 279 -3.82 -12.61 16.91
CA GLY A 279 -3.80 -11.99 15.57
C GLY A 279 -4.59 -12.77 14.52
N VAL A 280 -4.65 -12.17 13.31
CA VAL A 280 -5.24 -12.80 12.13
C VAL A 280 -4.25 -13.84 11.59
N TYR A 281 -4.72 -15.03 11.35
CA TYR A 281 -3.98 -16.11 10.71
C TYR A 281 -4.82 -16.68 9.58
N ASN A 282 -4.23 -16.82 8.40
CA ASN A 282 -4.88 -17.46 7.27
C ASN A 282 -4.25 -18.84 7.08
N PRO A 283 -4.99 -19.92 7.34
CA PRO A 283 -4.50 -21.28 7.12
C PRO A 283 -4.07 -21.49 5.67
N THR A 284 -2.99 -22.20 5.47
CA THR A 284 -2.56 -22.66 4.15
C THR A 284 -3.52 -23.73 3.62
N PHE A 285 -3.43 -24.04 2.33
CA PHE A 285 -4.25 -25.12 1.75
C PHE A 285 -4.01 -26.47 2.44
N GLU A 286 -2.76 -26.81 2.70
CA GLU A 286 -2.40 -28.07 3.37
C GLU A 286 -2.98 -28.13 4.78
N GLU A 287 -2.99 -27.03 5.51
CA GLU A 287 -3.60 -26.95 6.83
C GLU A 287 -5.14 -27.08 6.79
N VAL A 288 -5.76 -26.47 5.77
CA VAL A 288 -7.22 -26.62 5.58
C VAL A 288 -7.56 -28.06 5.21
N LYS A 289 -6.77 -28.68 4.34
CA LYS A 289 -6.91 -30.10 3.97
C LYS A 289 -6.69 -31.02 5.19
N GLU A 290 -5.70 -30.72 6.03
CA GLU A 290 -5.39 -31.51 7.24
C GLU A 290 -6.43 -31.32 8.34
N PHE A 291 -6.98 -30.14 8.54
CA PHE A 291 -7.74 -29.79 9.74
C PHE A 291 -9.24 -29.56 9.54
N SER A 292 -9.74 -29.53 8.28
CA SER A 292 -11.17 -29.40 8.01
C SER A 292 -11.85 -30.73 7.72
N PRO A 293 -12.62 -31.28 8.64
CA PRO A 293 -13.37 -32.53 8.39
C PRO A 293 -14.36 -32.39 7.22
N SER A 294 -14.98 -31.21 7.07
CA SER A 294 -15.93 -30.96 5.98
C SER A 294 -15.26 -31.03 4.61
N LEU A 295 -14.05 -30.44 4.47
CA LEU A 295 -13.30 -30.51 3.23
C LEU A 295 -12.78 -31.92 2.94
N GLN A 296 -12.30 -32.62 3.99
CA GLN A 296 -11.84 -34.00 3.85
C GLN A 296 -12.95 -34.93 3.36
N GLY A 297 -14.12 -34.90 3.98
CA GLY A 297 -15.27 -35.67 3.55
C GLY A 297 -15.73 -35.34 2.13
N PHE A 298 -15.66 -34.06 1.77
CA PHE A 298 -15.97 -33.60 0.40
C PHE A 298 -14.98 -34.14 -0.63
N PHE A 299 -13.69 -34.07 -0.35
CA PHE A 299 -12.63 -34.55 -1.25
C PHE A 299 -12.61 -36.10 -1.33
N GLN A 300 -12.97 -36.80 -0.25
CA GLN A 300 -13.17 -38.26 -0.30
C GLN A 300 -14.34 -38.64 -1.20
N LYS A 301 -15.44 -37.89 -1.14
CA LYS A 301 -16.62 -38.10 -1.99
C LYS A 301 -16.35 -37.73 -3.46
N TYR A 302 -15.53 -36.71 -3.69
CA TYR A 302 -15.23 -36.16 -5.03
C TYR A 302 -13.70 -36.05 -5.26
N PRO A 303 -12.98 -37.19 -5.40
CA PRO A 303 -11.51 -37.18 -5.51
C PRO A 303 -11.01 -36.44 -6.78
N HIS A 304 -11.77 -36.46 -7.85
CA HIS A 304 -11.47 -35.69 -9.07
C HIS A 304 -11.52 -34.17 -8.85
N VAL A 305 -12.38 -33.67 -7.93
CA VAL A 305 -12.38 -32.27 -7.52
C VAL A 305 -11.12 -31.94 -6.73
N ALA A 306 -10.72 -32.80 -5.80
CA ALA A 306 -9.50 -32.62 -5.00
C ALA A 306 -8.26 -32.48 -5.91
N GLU A 307 -8.08 -33.41 -6.86
CA GLU A 307 -6.97 -33.40 -7.82
C GLU A 307 -6.90 -32.10 -8.62
N ARG A 308 -8.05 -31.63 -9.13
CA ARG A 308 -8.09 -30.38 -9.91
C ARG A 308 -7.87 -29.15 -9.05
N VAL A 309 -8.36 -29.13 -7.81
CA VAL A 309 -8.11 -28.05 -6.87
C VAL A 309 -6.62 -27.96 -6.53
N GLU A 310 -5.98 -29.10 -6.26
CA GLU A 310 -4.53 -29.15 -6.00
C GLU A 310 -3.71 -28.64 -7.18
N GLY A 311 -4.05 -29.07 -8.40
CA GLY A 311 -3.31 -28.69 -9.60
C GLY A 311 -3.48 -27.22 -10.03
N LEU A 312 -4.60 -26.58 -9.65
CA LEU A 312 -4.93 -25.22 -10.12
C LEU A 312 -4.82 -24.14 -9.05
N LEU A 313 -4.71 -24.52 -7.78
CA LEU A 313 -4.64 -23.53 -6.69
C LEU A 313 -3.43 -22.62 -6.86
N GLY A 314 -3.68 -21.31 -6.77
CA GLY A 314 -2.64 -20.30 -6.90
C GLY A 314 -2.25 -19.96 -8.34
N THR A 315 -2.75 -20.68 -9.35
CA THR A 315 -2.55 -20.30 -10.76
C THR A 315 -3.31 -19.03 -11.12
N ILE A 316 -2.85 -18.30 -12.14
CA ILE A 316 -3.46 -17.04 -12.57
C ILE A 316 -4.83 -17.33 -13.19
N ARG A 317 -5.87 -16.65 -12.68
CA ARG A 317 -7.24 -16.70 -13.20
C ARG A 317 -7.50 -15.61 -14.22
N SER A 318 -7.11 -14.39 -13.92
CA SER A 318 -7.38 -13.22 -14.75
C SER A 318 -6.42 -12.08 -14.44
N VAL A 319 -6.28 -11.20 -15.42
CA VAL A 319 -5.61 -9.91 -15.25
C VAL A 319 -6.65 -8.87 -14.84
N SER A 320 -6.30 -8.04 -13.88
CA SER A 320 -7.06 -6.87 -13.45
C SER A 320 -6.13 -5.68 -13.31
N ARG A 321 -6.68 -4.50 -13.00
CA ARG A 321 -5.88 -3.31 -12.70
C ARG A 321 -5.59 -3.22 -11.21
N HIS A 322 -4.39 -2.75 -10.86
CA HIS A 322 -4.06 -2.38 -9.48
C HIS A 322 -4.97 -1.27 -8.98
N ALA A 323 -5.35 -1.32 -7.70
CA ALA A 323 -6.35 -0.39 -7.15
C ALA A 323 -5.93 1.09 -7.16
N GLY A 324 -4.63 1.40 -7.18
CA GLY A 324 -4.12 2.77 -7.14
C GLY A 324 -2.84 2.99 -7.95
N GLY A 325 -2.05 1.94 -8.21
CA GLY A 325 -0.73 2.07 -8.82
C GLY A 325 -0.78 2.40 -10.31
N VAL A 326 0.00 3.40 -10.70
CA VAL A 326 0.31 3.73 -12.09
C VAL A 326 1.83 3.89 -12.25
N VAL A 327 2.35 3.56 -13.42
CA VAL A 327 3.71 3.92 -13.83
C VAL A 327 3.62 5.16 -14.70
N ILE A 328 4.46 6.16 -14.43
CA ILE A 328 4.54 7.37 -15.23
C ILE A 328 5.99 7.52 -15.71
N GLY A 329 6.17 7.61 -17.01
CA GLY A 329 7.48 7.72 -17.64
C GLY A 329 7.37 8.12 -19.11
N GLN A 330 8.51 8.34 -19.73
CA GLN A 330 8.58 8.68 -21.14
C GLN A 330 8.48 7.41 -22.00
N GLU A 331 7.54 7.36 -22.96
CA GLU A 331 7.45 6.30 -23.97
C GLU A 331 7.64 4.87 -23.39
N LEU A 332 6.84 4.54 -22.36
CA LEU A 332 6.97 3.27 -21.62
C LEU A 332 6.86 2.03 -22.51
N ASP A 333 6.16 2.14 -23.63
CA ASP A 333 6.04 1.08 -24.65
C ASP A 333 7.37 0.73 -25.35
N LYS A 334 8.36 1.62 -25.32
CA LYS A 334 9.72 1.32 -25.78
C LYS A 334 10.56 0.56 -24.73
N HIS A 335 10.12 0.56 -23.48
CA HIS A 335 10.85 -0.04 -22.37
C HIS A 335 10.22 -1.32 -21.83
N MET A 336 8.92 -1.53 -22.08
CA MET A 336 8.20 -2.74 -21.71
C MET A 336 7.03 -2.98 -22.67
N PRO A 337 6.69 -4.26 -22.97
CA PRO A 337 5.52 -4.58 -23.77
C PRO A 337 4.25 -4.27 -22.97
N LEU A 338 3.42 -3.33 -23.46
CA LEU A 338 2.15 -3.02 -22.81
C LEU A 338 1.09 -4.06 -23.20
N ILE A 339 0.30 -4.50 -22.22
CA ILE A 339 -0.83 -5.40 -22.47
C ILE A 339 -2.14 -4.60 -22.49
N SER A 340 -3.15 -5.10 -23.21
CA SER A 340 -4.50 -4.52 -23.19
C SER A 340 -5.44 -5.40 -22.38
N SER A 341 -6.15 -4.81 -21.44
CA SER A 341 -7.20 -5.50 -20.66
C SER A 341 -8.38 -4.56 -20.45
N GLY A 342 -9.56 -4.99 -20.94
CA GLY A 342 -10.76 -4.16 -20.88
C GLY A 342 -10.62 -2.82 -21.62
N GLY A 343 -9.93 -2.81 -22.78
CA GLY A 343 -9.72 -1.62 -23.61
C GLY A 343 -8.68 -0.62 -23.09
N VAL A 344 -8.01 -0.92 -21.97
CA VAL A 344 -7.00 -0.03 -21.35
C VAL A 344 -5.62 -0.68 -21.42
N ARG A 345 -4.61 0.08 -21.82
CA ARG A 345 -3.21 -0.35 -21.76
C ARG A 345 -2.75 -0.44 -20.31
N GLN A 346 -1.99 -1.49 -20.00
CA GLN A 346 -1.49 -1.77 -18.65
C GLN A 346 -0.08 -2.33 -18.73
N THR A 347 0.64 -2.31 -17.60
CA THR A 347 1.94 -2.96 -17.52
C THR A 347 1.81 -4.48 -17.67
N PRO A 348 2.83 -5.16 -18.23
CA PRO A 348 2.81 -6.63 -18.35
C PRO A 348 3.09 -7.31 -17.01
N TRP A 349 3.61 -6.57 -16.03
CA TRP A 349 4.03 -7.05 -14.73
C TRP A 349 3.28 -6.33 -13.61
N SER A 350 3.29 -6.95 -12.42
CA SER A 350 2.66 -6.40 -11.21
C SER A 350 3.70 -5.81 -10.27
N GLU A 351 3.25 -4.84 -9.46
CA GLU A 351 4.05 -4.24 -8.38
C GLU A 351 3.20 -4.10 -7.13
N GLY A 352 3.63 -4.69 -6.01
CA GLY A 352 2.88 -4.65 -4.75
C GLY A 352 3.71 -5.13 -3.56
N MET A 353 3.06 -5.32 -2.42
CA MET A 353 3.75 -5.68 -1.17
C MET A 353 4.57 -6.98 -1.26
N ASN A 354 4.07 -7.97 -1.99
CA ASN A 354 4.67 -9.31 -2.07
C ASN A 354 5.27 -9.63 -3.45
N VAL A 355 5.09 -8.74 -4.42
CA VAL A 355 5.51 -8.95 -5.82
C VAL A 355 6.12 -7.67 -6.32
N ARG A 356 7.43 -7.68 -6.58
CA ARG A 356 8.18 -6.53 -7.07
C ARG A 356 8.84 -6.88 -8.41
N HIS A 357 8.15 -6.59 -9.49
CA HIS A 357 8.65 -6.82 -10.84
C HIS A 357 9.09 -5.54 -11.54
N LEU A 358 8.47 -4.40 -11.25
CA LEU A 358 8.70 -3.13 -11.95
C LEU A 358 9.85 -2.33 -11.31
N GLU A 359 9.89 -2.26 -9.98
CA GLU A 359 10.94 -1.52 -9.25
C GLU A 359 12.37 -1.99 -9.62
N PRO A 360 12.68 -3.32 -9.70
CA PRO A 360 14.01 -3.78 -10.10
C PRO A 360 14.42 -3.39 -11.52
N LEU A 361 13.46 -3.07 -12.38
CA LEU A 361 13.67 -2.60 -13.76
C LEU A 361 13.70 -1.07 -13.88
N GLY A 362 13.69 -0.36 -12.76
CA GLY A 362 13.76 1.10 -12.72
C GLY A 362 12.42 1.82 -12.97
N PHE A 363 11.29 1.11 -13.01
CA PHE A 363 9.98 1.73 -13.11
C PHE A 363 9.47 2.09 -11.72
N ILE A 364 9.09 3.36 -11.54
CA ILE A 364 8.54 3.83 -10.27
C ILE A 364 7.03 3.76 -10.30
N LYS A 365 6.47 3.17 -9.24
CA LYS A 365 5.04 3.16 -9.00
C LYS A 365 4.61 4.46 -8.32
N PHE A 366 3.59 5.09 -8.87
CA PHE A 366 2.86 6.20 -8.26
C PHE A 366 1.52 5.67 -7.73
N ASP A 367 1.28 5.80 -6.43
CA ASP A 367 0.04 5.35 -5.81
C ASP A 367 -0.99 6.48 -5.75
N LEU A 368 -1.90 6.50 -6.73
CA LEU A 368 -3.05 7.41 -6.78
C LEU A 368 -4.27 6.69 -6.18
N LEU A 369 -4.75 7.15 -5.05
CA LEU A 369 -5.74 6.43 -4.26
C LEU A 369 -7.03 7.25 -4.13
N GLY A 370 -8.16 6.62 -4.48
CA GLY A 370 -9.48 7.23 -4.32
C GLY A 370 -9.91 7.22 -2.85
N LEU A 371 -10.21 8.38 -2.30
CA LEU A 371 -10.77 8.52 -0.96
C LEU A 371 -12.20 9.08 -1.03
N SER A 372 -13.20 8.20 -0.94
CA SER A 372 -14.63 8.57 -1.02
C SER A 372 -15.05 9.63 0.00
N THR A 373 -14.33 9.76 1.12
CA THR A 373 -14.58 10.81 2.11
C THR A 373 -14.35 12.20 1.52
N LEU A 374 -13.35 12.38 0.66
CA LEU A 374 -13.13 13.67 0.00
C LEU A 374 -14.29 14.01 -0.94
N ALA A 375 -14.81 13.05 -1.70
CA ALA A 375 -16.00 13.24 -2.53
C ALA A 375 -17.25 13.57 -1.69
N MET A 376 -17.40 12.97 -0.51
CA MET A 376 -18.46 13.34 0.43
C MET A 376 -18.28 14.77 0.96
N MET A 377 -17.04 15.20 1.23
CA MET A 377 -16.74 16.57 1.65
C MET A 377 -17.07 17.58 0.54
N GLU A 378 -16.72 17.30 -0.72
CA GLU A 378 -17.13 18.12 -1.88
C GLU A 378 -18.64 18.27 -1.95
N THR A 379 -19.38 17.16 -1.76
CA THR A 379 -20.83 17.16 -1.77
C THR A 379 -21.40 17.99 -0.62
N ALA A 380 -20.83 17.88 0.59
CA ALA A 380 -21.24 18.66 1.75
C ALA A 380 -20.96 20.15 1.55
N ILE A 381 -19.77 20.53 1.07
CA ILE A 381 -19.41 21.91 0.77
C ILE A 381 -20.35 22.51 -0.29
N ARG A 382 -20.63 21.74 -1.37
CA ARG A 382 -21.59 22.14 -2.40
C ARG A 382 -22.98 22.44 -1.82
N ALA A 383 -23.44 21.60 -0.89
CA ALA A 383 -24.71 21.81 -0.21
C ALA A 383 -24.69 23.05 0.71
N ILE A 384 -23.57 23.29 1.41
CA ILE A 384 -23.37 24.48 2.25
C ILE A 384 -23.40 25.76 1.40
N LEU A 385 -22.64 25.78 0.30
CA LEU A 385 -22.61 26.92 -0.62
C LEU A 385 -23.98 27.26 -1.17
N LYS A 386 -24.78 26.25 -1.55
CA LYS A 386 -26.17 26.45 -2.00
C LYS A 386 -27.07 27.01 -0.90
N ARG A 387 -27.03 26.45 0.30
CA ARG A 387 -27.97 26.77 1.38
C ARG A 387 -27.65 28.05 2.14
N HIS A 388 -26.35 28.34 2.32
CA HIS A 388 -25.90 29.37 3.25
C HIS A 388 -25.16 30.52 2.57
N HIS A 389 -24.68 30.30 1.33
CA HIS A 389 -23.93 31.31 0.58
C HIS A 389 -24.63 31.76 -0.71
N ASN A 390 -25.85 31.27 -0.97
CA ASN A 390 -26.67 31.62 -2.14
C ASN A 390 -25.98 31.37 -3.51
N VAL A 391 -25.10 30.38 -3.59
CA VAL A 391 -24.46 29.97 -4.86
C VAL A 391 -25.35 28.89 -5.49
N GLU A 392 -26.13 29.20 -6.52
CA GLU A 392 -27.07 28.25 -7.12
C GLU A 392 -26.38 26.99 -7.70
N ASN A 393 -25.30 27.18 -8.46
CA ASN A 393 -24.55 26.12 -9.12
C ASN A 393 -23.06 26.18 -8.77
N PRO A 394 -22.66 25.71 -7.56
CA PRO A 394 -21.27 25.76 -7.14
C PRO A 394 -20.37 24.94 -8.08
N THR A 395 -19.36 25.57 -8.65
CA THR A 395 -18.30 24.93 -9.43
C THR A 395 -17.28 24.30 -8.49
N PHE A 396 -16.32 23.53 -9.04
CA PHE A 396 -15.21 23.02 -8.23
C PHE A 396 -14.36 24.18 -7.66
N LYS A 397 -14.17 25.25 -8.42
CA LYS A 397 -13.46 26.46 -7.95
C LYS A 397 -14.08 27.07 -6.70
N ASP A 398 -15.42 27.09 -6.62
CA ASP A 398 -16.15 27.59 -5.43
C ASP A 398 -15.95 26.64 -4.24
N ILE A 399 -15.98 25.32 -4.49
CA ILE A 399 -15.75 24.29 -3.47
C ILE A 399 -14.31 24.40 -2.95
N LYS A 400 -13.32 24.51 -3.84
CA LYS A 400 -11.89 24.62 -3.47
C LYS A 400 -11.63 25.89 -2.66
N LYS A 401 -12.21 27.01 -3.10
CA LYS A 401 -12.12 28.28 -2.36
C LYS A 401 -12.68 28.14 -0.94
N TYR A 402 -13.88 27.58 -0.80
CA TYR A 402 -14.47 27.35 0.52
C TYR A 402 -13.60 26.44 1.38
N TYR A 403 -13.05 25.36 0.80
CA TYR A 403 -12.16 24.46 1.49
C TYR A 403 -10.89 25.19 1.96
N ASP A 404 -10.24 25.94 1.10
CA ASP A 404 -9.00 26.66 1.41
C ASP A 404 -9.19 27.73 2.49
N GLU A 405 -10.33 28.41 2.51
CA GLU A 405 -10.64 29.47 3.47
C GLU A 405 -11.14 28.94 4.83
N THR A 406 -11.62 27.69 4.91
CA THR A 406 -12.30 27.20 6.12
C THR A 406 -11.80 25.86 6.65
N LEU A 407 -11.40 24.95 5.77
CA LEU A 407 -11.08 23.55 6.12
C LEU A 407 -9.62 23.20 5.95
N HIS A 408 -8.86 23.99 5.16
CA HIS A 408 -7.44 23.71 4.96
C HIS A 408 -6.70 23.65 6.31
N PRO A 409 -5.78 22.68 6.53
CA PRO A 409 -5.10 22.50 7.81
C PRO A 409 -4.34 23.73 8.34
N ASP A 410 -3.91 24.61 7.44
CA ASP A 410 -3.23 25.86 7.82
C ASP A 410 -4.16 26.92 8.40
N VAL A 411 -5.47 26.81 8.16
CA VAL A 411 -6.50 27.76 8.58
C VAL A 411 -7.42 27.18 9.66
N LEU A 412 -7.70 25.87 9.59
CA LEU A 412 -8.65 25.21 10.47
C LEU A 412 -8.12 25.13 11.91
N ASP A 413 -8.91 25.62 12.86
CA ASP A 413 -8.63 25.50 14.30
C ASP A 413 -8.93 24.06 14.78
N PHE A 414 -7.88 23.25 14.93
CA PHE A 414 -7.97 21.89 15.46
C PHE A 414 -8.20 21.81 16.97
N ASP A 415 -8.14 22.94 17.70
CA ASP A 415 -8.34 23.00 19.15
C ASP A 415 -9.77 23.38 19.54
N ASN A 416 -10.65 23.60 18.57
CA ASN A 416 -12.04 23.98 18.82
C ASN A 416 -12.82 22.88 19.56
N GLN A 417 -12.96 23.07 20.87
CA GLN A 417 -13.59 22.10 21.78
C GLN A 417 -15.09 21.87 21.48
N LYS A 418 -15.75 22.74 20.71
CA LYS A 418 -17.14 22.52 20.31
C LYS A 418 -17.26 21.31 19.38
N VAL A 419 -16.30 21.13 18.46
CA VAL A 419 -16.28 20.00 17.53
C VAL A 419 -16.13 18.69 18.31
N TYR A 420 -15.15 18.61 19.21
CA TYR A 420 -14.95 17.42 20.05
C TYR A 420 -16.19 17.08 20.89
N LYS A 421 -16.73 18.07 21.60
CA LYS A 421 -17.88 17.87 22.49
C LYS A 421 -19.18 17.54 21.74
N LYS A 422 -19.45 18.20 20.59
CA LYS A 422 -20.71 18.04 19.87
C LYS A 422 -20.72 16.80 18.99
N VAL A 423 -19.59 16.38 18.43
CA VAL A 423 -19.49 15.24 17.51
C VAL A 423 -18.89 14.02 18.20
N PHE A 424 -17.60 14.06 18.52
CA PHE A 424 -16.88 12.89 19.02
C PHE A 424 -17.38 12.38 20.37
N HIS A 425 -17.62 13.27 21.37
CA HIS A 425 -18.10 12.85 22.68
C HIS A 425 -19.57 12.40 22.65
N LYS A 426 -20.40 12.99 21.79
CA LYS A 426 -21.81 12.63 21.66
C LYS A 426 -22.06 11.46 20.72
N GLY A 427 -21.04 11.00 20.00
CA GLY A 427 -21.13 9.85 19.12
C GLY A 427 -21.87 10.12 17.81
N LYS A 428 -21.74 11.31 17.25
CA LYS A 428 -22.34 11.69 15.98
C LYS A 428 -21.36 11.41 14.85
N PHE A 429 -21.17 10.13 14.52
CA PHE A 429 -20.12 9.66 13.63
C PHE A 429 -20.53 9.47 12.17
N VAL A 430 -21.78 9.75 11.81
CA VAL A 430 -22.23 9.62 10.41
C VAL A 430 -21.40 10.54 9.52
N GLY A 431 -20.79 9.98 8.48
CA GLY A 431 -19.89 10.72 7.58
C GLY A 431 -18.52 11.06 8.16
N THR A 432 -18.23 10.70 9.42
CA THR A 432 -16.92 10.96 10.02
C THR A 432 -15.93 9.89 9.58
N PHE A 433 -14.87 10.29 8.89
CA PHE A 433 -13.83 9.39 8.40
C PHE A 433 -13.22 8.55 9.53
N GLN A 434 -12.91 7.27 9.27
CA GLN A 434 -12.35 6.31 10.23
C GLN A 434 -13.25 5.93 11.43
N PHE A 435 -14.40 6.56 11.63
CA PHE A 435 -15.29 6.30 12.78
C PHE A 435 -16.60 5.61 12.38
N THR A 436 -16.56 4.75 11.35
CA THR A 436 -17.78 4.07 10.84
C THR A 436 -18.14 2.79 11.60
N GLN A 437 -17.18 2.16 12.31
CA GLN A 437 -17.41 0.91 13.03
C GLN A 437 -17.80 1.14 14.50
N ASP A 438 -18.75 0.37 15.03
CA ASP A 438 -19.22 0.49 16.42
C ASP A 438 -18.11 0.40 17.47
N GLY A 439 -17.10 -0.43 17.22
CA GLY A 439 -15.99 -0.60 18.14
C GLY A 439 -15.14 0.67 18.31
N VAL A 440 -14.76 1.34 17.21
CA VAL A 440 -14.01 2.62 17.29
C VAL A 440 -14.87 3.72 17.85
N GLN A 441 -16.16 3.76 17.52
CA GLN A 441 -17.13 4.71 18.08
C GLN A 441 -17.24 4.58 19.60
N GLY A 442 -17.37 3.34 20.07
CA GLY A 442 -17.39 3.03 21.51
C GLY A 442 -16.08 3.42 22.21
N PHE A 443 -14.94 3.17 21.58
CA PHE A 443 -13.64 3.59 22.11
C PHE A 443 -13.53 5.11 22.17
N CYS A 444 -13.87 5.83 21.10
CA CYS A 444 -13.83 7.29 21.04
C CYS A 444 -14.70 7.94 22.12
N LYS A 445 -15.94 7.46 22.31
CA LYS A 445 -16.85 7.94 23.38
C LYS A 445 -16.28 7.77 24.79
N ARG A 446 -15.54 6.67 25.03
CA ARG A 446 -14.91 6.43 26.34
C ARG A 446 -13.66 7.27 26.54
N ALA A 447 -12.84 7.43 25.48
CA ALA A 447 -11.58 8.17 25.53
C ALA A 447 -11.79 9.69 25.56
N LYS A 448 -12.90 10.21 24.99
CA LYS A 448 -13.26 11.63 24.95
C LYS A 448 -12.10 12.50 24.43
N PRO A 449 -11.73 12.39 23.14
CA PRO A 449 -10.62 13.16 22.57
C PRO A 449 -10.84 14.67 22.72
N THR A 450 -9.76 15.42 22.91
CA THR A 450 -9.76 16.88 23.08
C THR A 450 -8.74 17.59 22.20
N SER A 451 -7.99 16.83 21.42
CA SER A 451 -6.94 17.33 20.52
C SER A 451 -6.83 16.43 19.29
N LEU A 452 -6.12 16.92 18.27
CA LEU A 452 -5.79 16.15 17.07
C LEU A 452 -4.92 14.92 17.42
N ASP A 453 -4.00 15.07 18.37
CA ASP A 453 -3.15 13.96 18.85
C ASP A 453 -3.98 12.85 19.49
N ASP A 454 -5.04 13.17 20.21
CA ASP A 454 -5.96 12.18 20.75
C ASP A 454 -6.67 11.39 19.63
N LEU A 455 -7.13 12.07 18.58
CA LEU A 455 -7.74 11.40 17.42
C LEU A 455 -6.74 10.51 16.68
N SER A 456 -5.52 11.01 16.50
CA SER A 456 -4.40 10.25 15.93
C SER A 456 -4.08 9.00 16.77
N ALA A 457 -4.03 9.14 18.09
CA ALA A 457 -3.82 8.02 19.00
C ALA A 457 -4.96 6.99 18.92
N ILE A 458 -6.22 7.43 18.91
CA ILE A 458 -7.39 6.54 18.78
C ILE A 458 -7.33 5.74 17.47
N THR A 459 -7.04 6.41 16.34
CA THR A 459 -6.90 5.77 15.03
C THR A 459 -5.75 4.74 15.04
N SER A 460 -4.64 5.06 15.71
CA SER A 460 -3.47 4.20 15.80
C SER A 460 -3.69 2.98 16.69
N ILE A 461 -4.50 3.11 17.74
CA ILE A 461 -4.81 2.04 18.69
C ILE A 461 -5.89 1.10 18.16
N TYR A 462 -6.89 1.63 17.40
CA TYR A 462 -8.01 0.81 16.93
C TYR A 462 -7.62 -0.09 15.77
N ARG A 463 -6.78 -1.08 16.05
CA ARG A 463 -6.30 -2.11 15.11
C ARG A 463 -6.17 -3.45 15.84
N PRO A 464 -6.23 -4.60 15.13
CA PRO A 464 -6.23 -5.93 15.76
C PRO A 464 -5.12 -6.15 16.79
N GLY A 465 -3.89 -5.71 16.49
CA GLY A 465 -2.75 -5.89 17.39
C GLY A 465 -2.88 -5.15 18.73
N PRO A 466 -2.97 -3.81 18.74
CA PRO A 466 -3.14 -3.05 19.98
C PRO A 466 -4.42 -3.41 20.75
N LEU A 467 -5.53 -3.70 20.05
CA LEU A 467 -6.78 -4.14 20.67
C LEU A 467 -6.63 -5.47 21.39
N SER A 468 -5.91 -6.45 20.81
CA SER A 468 -5.60 -7.73 21.45
C SER A 468 -4.81 -7.54 22.75
N ALA A 469 -3.93 -6.53 22.78
CA ALA A 469 -3.15 -6.13 23.94
C ALA A 469 -3.93 -5.21 24.92
N LYS A 470 -5.23 -4.94 24.65
CA LYS A 470 -6.12 -4.09 25.46
C LYS A 470 -5.60 -2.64 25.64
N VAL A 471 -4.83 -2.14 24.68
CA VAL A 471 -4.24 -0.78 24.73
C VAL A 471 -5.35 0.28 24.75
N ASP A 472 -6.48 0.06 24.09
CA ASP A 472 -7.65 0.94 24.11
C ASP A 472 -8.17 1.21 25.52
N ARG A 473 -8.23 0.16 26.36
CA ARG A 473 -8.66 0.27 27.77
C ARG A 473 -7.64 0.99 28.62
N MET A 474 -6.35 0.65 28.44
CA MET A 474 -5.25 1.28 29.16
C MET A 474 -5.14 2.77 28.81
N TYR A 475 -5.20 3.11 27.52
CA TYR A 475 -5.20 4.50 27.07
C TYR A 475 -6.39 5.29 27.61
N THR A 476 -7.60 4.71 27.60
CA THR A 476 -8.81 5.34 28.17
C THR A 476 -8.65 5.62 29.67
N LYS A 477 -8.02 4.71 30.42
CA LYS A 477 -7.74 4.88 31.85
C LYS A 477 -6.72 6.00 32.08
N ALA A 478 -5.61 6.01 31.32
CA ALA A 478 -4.59 7.06 31.39
C ALA A 478 -5.18 8.44 31.01
N LYS A 479 -6.03 8.50 29.98
CA LYS A 479 -6.69 9.74 29.54
C LYS A 479 -7.59 10.36 30.61
N LYS A 480 -8.24 9.53 31.44
CA LYS A 480 -9.06 9.99 32.57
C LYS A 480 -8.25 10.51 33.74
N ASN A 481 -7.01 10.05 33.88
CA ASN A 481 -6.12 10.36 35.00
C ASN A 481 -4.78 10.89 34.48
N LYS A 482 -4.80 11.90 33.62
CA LYS A 482 -3.61 12.43 32.93
C LYS A 482 -2.50 12.84 33.90
N ASP A 483 -2.86 13.44 35.04
CA ASP A 483 -1.92 13.95 36.02
C ASP A 483 -1.19 12.83 36.81
N ASN A 484 -1.65 11.60 36.70
CA ASN A 484 -1.08 10.41 37.37
C ASN A 484 -0.37 9.45 36.42
N VAL A 485 -0.08 9.87 35.17
CA VAL A 485 0.70 9.05 34.25
C VAL A 485 2.14 8.94 34.72
N GLN A 486 2.60 7.71 34.94
CA GLN A 486 3.98 7.47 35.34
C GLN A 486 4.83 7.14 34.11
N TYR A 487 5.95 7.83 34.01
CA TYR A 487 6.94 7.61 32.96
C TYR A 487 8.15 6.89 33.54
N LEU A 488 8.74 5.98 32.76
CA LEU A 488 9.92 5.22 33.17
C LEU A 488 11.15 6.09 33.34
N HIS A 489 11.24 7.21 32.61
CA HIS A 489 12.34 8.16 32.67
C HIS A 489 11.93 9.49 32.00
N PRO A 490 12.46 10.67 32.37
CA PRO A 490 12.14 11.96 31.76
C PRO A 490 12.32 11.98 30.22
N LEU A 491 13.36 11.32 29.70
CA LEU A 491 13.55 11.20 28.25
C LEU A 491 12.42 10.42 27.56
N ILE A 492 11.77 9.49 28.26
CA ILE A 492 10.59 8.77 27.75
C ILE A 492 9.35 9.64 27.83
N GLU A 493 9.21 10.43 28.89
CA GLU A 493 8.14 11.39 29.03
C GLU A 493 8.15 12.39 27.88
N GLU A 494 9.30 12.97 27.56
CA GLU A 494 9.47 13.91 26.45
C GLU A 494 8.92 13.34 25.12
N GLU A 495 9.14 12.05 24.85
CA GLU A 495 8.72 11.39 23.61
C GLU A 495 7.29 10.83 23.64
N THR A 496 6.74 10.60 24.83
CA THR A 496 5.46 9.87 24.97
C THR A 496 4.38 10.66 25.72
N LYS A 497 4.62 11.90 26.12
CA LYS A 497 3.62 12.72 26.83
C LYS A 497 2.32 12.88 26.03
N ASP A 498 2.43 13.12 24.72
CA ASP A 498 1.27 13.30 23.83
C ASP A 498 0.48 11.99 23.64
N THR A 499 1.11 10.86 23.92
CA THR A 499 0.52 9.51 23.89
C THR A 499 0.30 8.91 25.27
N LEU A 500 0.33 9.74 26.33
CA LEU A 500 0.07 9.34 27.73
C LEU A 500 0.96 8.18 28.21
N GLY A 501 2.23 8.20 27.85
CA GLY A 501 3.22 7.18 28.21
C GLY A 501 3.25 5.93 27.32
N PHE A 502 2.40 5.85 26.30
CA PHE A 502 2.38 4.72 25.37
C PHE A 502 3.30 4.96 24.17
N VAL A 503 4.05 3.95 23.78
CA VAL A 503 4.78 3.93 22.49
C VAL A 503 3.80 3.48 21.41
N LEU A 504 3.12 4.41 20.77
CA LEU A 504 2.12 4.16 19.73
C LEU A 504 2.71 4.27 18.32
N TYR A 505 3.69 5.14 18.15
CA TYR A 505 4.24 5.51 16.85
C TYR A 505 5.61 4.87 16.60
N GLN A 506 5.83 4.53 15.35
CA GLN A 506 7.11 4.01 14.86
C GLN A 506 8.24 5.04 15.09
N GLU A 507 7.93 6.29 14.95
CA GLU A 507 8.80 7.43 15.15
C GLU A 507 9.33 7.49 16.60
N GLN A 508 8.47 7.21 17.59
CA GLN A 508 8.87 7.18 19.00
C GLN A 508 9.94 6.10 19.27
N ILE A 509 9.86 4.96 18.59
CA ILE A 509 10.89 3.91 18.72
C ILE A 509 12.24 4.44 18.22
N ALA A 510 12.25 5.12 17.08
CA ALA A 510 13.48 5.66 16.49
C ALA A 510 14.08 6.78 17.37
N THR A 511 13.25 7.73 17.83
CA THR A 511 13.71 8.86 18.66
C THR A 511 14.17 8.43 20.03
N ILE A 512 13.45 7.53 20.70
CA ILE A 512 13.87 7.00 22.02
C ILE A 512 15.20 6.26 21.87
N THR A 513 15.35 5.44 20.83
CA THR A 513 16.60 4.71 20.59
C THR A 513 17.76 5.66 20.30
N HIS A 514 17.52 6.71 19.51
CA HIS A 514 18.50 7.77 19.25
C HIS A 514 18.89 8.54 20.52
N LYS A 515 17.89 9.01 21.28
CA LYS A 515 18.13 9.84 22.47
C LYS A 515 18.84 9.10 23.60
N ILE A 516 18.57 7.82 23.78
CA ILE A 516 19.16 7.02 24.86
C ILE A 516 20.45 6.36 24.42
N GLY A 517 20.51 5.80 23.21
CA GLY A 517 21.62 4.99 22.75
C GLY A 517 22.93 5.76 22.56
N LYS A 518 24.06 5.07 22.76
CA LYS A 518 25.39 5.61 22.52
C LYS A 518 25.68 5.67 21.03
N ASN A 519 25.91 6.89 20.53
CA ASN A 519 26.24 7.13 19.12
C ASN A 519 25.26 6.45 18.13
N ILE A 520 23.99 6.36 18.51
CA ILE A 520 22.93 5.90 17.61
C ILE A 520 22.31 7.13 16.95
N SER A 521 22.50 7.29 15.64
CA SER A 521 21.84 8.35 14.88
C SER A 521 20.34 8.09 14.77
N LEU A 522 19.56 9.09 14.36
CA LEU A 522 18.12 8.93 14.15
C LEU A 522 17.83 7.92 13.01
N ASP A 523 18.68 7.88 11.98
CA ASP A 523 18.59 6.90 10.90
C ASP A 523 18.86 5.47 11.40
N GLU A 524 19.88 5.31 12.27
CA GLU A 524 20.12 4.02 12.93
C GLU A 524 18.95 3.64 13.85
N GLY A 525 18.29 4.60 14.51
CA GLY A 525 17.04 4.38 15.24
C GLY A 525 15.92 3.81 14.36
N ASN A 526 15.79 4.27 13.12
CA ASN A 526 14.88 3.69 12.14
C ASN A 526 15.28 2.27 11.71
N ILE A 527 16.58 1.96 11.64
CA ILE A 527 17.06 0.60 11.40
C ILE A 527 16.67 -0.31 12.57
N VAL A 528 16.90 0.13 13.81
CA VAL A 528 16.49 -0.62 15.03
C VAL A 528 15.00 -0.92 15.01
N ARG A 529 14.16 0.06 14.71
CA ARG A 529 12.72 -0.13 14.54
C ARG A 529 12.38 -1.24 13.54
N LYS A 530 13.03 -1.25 12.36
CA LYS A 530 12.84 -2.29 11.34
C LYS A 530 13.31 -3.67 11.82
N LEU A 531 14.43 -3.73 12.56
CA LEU A 531 14.94 -4.98 13.11
C LEU A 531 14.01 -5.55 14.19
N LEU A 532 13.46 -4.71 15.05
CA LEU A 532 12.51 -5.11 16.08
C LEU A 532 11.21 -5.71 15.48
N THR A 533 10.75 -5.19 14.33
CA THR A 533 9.56 -5.73 13.65
C THR A 533 9.83 -7.06 12.94
N LYS A 534 11.08 -7.35 12.57
CA LYS A 534 11.51 -8.54 11.81
C LYS A 534 12.24 -9.57 12.68
N LYS A 535 11.94 -9.64 13.97
CA LYS A 535 12.52 -10.65 14.88
C LYS A 535 12.20 -12.06 14.38
N GLY A 536 13.21 -12.94 14.32
CA GLY A 536 13.09 -14.29 13.76
C GLY A 536 13.49 -14.43 12.28
N THR A 537 14.08 -13.40 11.68
CA THR A 537 14.50 -13.42 10.25
C THR A 537 16.02 -13.53 10.04
N GLY A 538 16.78 -14.00 11.03
CA GLY A 538 18.25 -14.16 10.96
C GLY A 538 19.04 -12.87 11.21
N LYS A 539 18.41 -11.79 11.62
CA LYS A 539 19.04 -10.49 11.92
C LYS A 539 19.26 -10.21 13.41
N GLU A 540 19.10 -11.22 14.26
CA GLU A 540 19.20 -11.11 15.72
C GLU A 540 20.57 -10.63 16.18
N LYS A 541 21.65 -11.01 15.51
CA LYS A 541 23.03 -10.57 15.80
C LYS A 541 23.18 -9.05 15.63
N GLN A 542 22.56 -8.50 14.58
CA GLN A 542 22.56 -7.05 14.35
C GLN A 542 21.74 -6.31 15.41
N LEU A 543 20.57 -6.84 15.76
CA LEU A 543 19.72 -6.25 16.81
C LEU A 543 20.42 -6.22 18.18
N ARG A 544 21.14 -7.30 18.55
CA ARG A 544 21.92 -7.35 19.80
C ARG A 544 22.99 -6.27 19.88
N LYS A 545 23.71 -5.99 18.79
CA LYS A 545 24.70 -4.89 18.76
C LYS A 545 24.04 -3.53 19.06
N TYR A 546 22.86 -3.28 18.54
CA TYR A 546 22.13 -2.05 18.85
C TYR A 546 21.61 -2.02 20.28
N GLN A 547 21.16 -3.14 20.82
CA GLN A 547 20.76 -3.27 22.22
C GLN A 547 21.92 -2.97 23.16
N GLU A 548 23.11 -3.51 22.90
CA GLU A 548 24.33 -3.23 23.69
C GLU A 548 24.67 -1.73 23.66
N ARG A 549 24.66 -1.10 22.48
CA ARG A 549 24.86 0.37 22.34
C ARG A 549 23.77 1.17 23.07
N PHE A 550 22.53 0.69 23.05
CA PHE A 550 21.43 1.33 23.78
C PHE A 550 21.64 1.28 25.29
N LEU A 551 21.96 0.12 25.83
CA LEU A 551 22.25 -0.06 27.27
C LEU A 551 23.47 0.72 27.72
N GLN A 552 24.52 0.75 26.90
CA GLN A 552 25.71 1.55 27.19
C GLN A 552 25.39 3.05 27.24
N GLY A 553 24.63 3.57 26.27
CA GLY A 553 24.20 4.97 26.25
C GLY A 553 23.27 5.32 27.43
N ALA A 554 22.42 4.39 27.84
CA ALA A 554 21.58 4.54 29.02
C ALA A 554 22.42 4.73 30.31
N LEU A 555 23.46 3.92 30.50
CA LEU A 555 24.38 4.06 31.63
C LEU A 555 25.12 5.40 31.63
N GLU A 556 25.61 5.85 30.47
CA GLU A 556 26.26 7.16 30.30
C GLU A 556 25.31 8.32 30.69
N LYS A 557 24.00 8.15 30.49
CA LYS A 557 22.95 9.10 30.87
C LYS A 557 22.39 8.89 32.27
N LYS A 558 23.06 8.06 33.07
CA LYS A 558 22.68 7.76 34.47
C LYS A 558 21.30 7.09 34.59
N ILE A 559 20.87 6.36 33.58
CA ILE A 559 19.69 5.49 33.63
C ILE A 559 20.17 4.14 34.18
N ASP A 560 19.58 3.69 35.27
CA ASP A 560 19.93 2.39 35.85
C ASP A 560 19.59 1.24 34.90
N LYS A 561 20.30 0.13 35.05
CA LYS A 561 20.18 -1.02 34.13
C LYS A 561 18.75 -1.58 34.08
N ALA A 562 18.08 -1.68 35.23
CA ALA A 562 16.73 -2.25 35.30
C ALA A 562 15.71 -1.38 34.53
N THR A 563 15.84 -0.04 34.69
CA THR A 563 15.03 0.92 33.92
C THR A 563 15.35 0.84 32.40
N ALA A 564 16.63 0.76 32.04
CA ALA A 564 17.05 0.64 30.63
C ALA A 564 16.55 -0.65 29.98
N ASP A 565 16.66 -1.78 30.66
CA ASP A 565 16.13 -3.08 30.19
C ASP A 565 14.60 -3.00 30.00
N LYS A 566 13.88 -2.40 30.96
CA LYS A 566 12.43 -2.23 30.87
C LYS A 566 12.00 -1.32 29.72
N ILE A 567 12.76 -0.26 29.44
CA ILE A 567 12.52 0.61 28.28
C ILE A 567 12.71 -0.21 27.00
N TRP A 568 13.81 -0.96 26.88
CA TRP A 568 14.06 -1.78 25.69
C TRP A 568 12.97 -2.83 25.48
N GLU A 569 12.55 -3.55 26.51
CA GLU A 569 11.43 -4.50 26.46
C GLU A 569 10.14 -3.83 26.00
N THR A 570 9.88 -2.60 26.45
CA THR A 570 8.73 -1.82 26.00
C THR A 570 8.82 -1.50 24.53
N LEU A 571 9.97 -1.04 24.03
CA LEU A 571 10.18 -0.80 22.59
C LEU A 571 9.99 -2.08 21.76
N GLU A 572 10.50 -3.21 22.24
CA GLU A 572 10.36 -4.50 21.58
C GLU A 572 8.90 -4.99 21.52
N ALA A 573 8.16 -4.83 22.61
CA ALA A 573 6.75 -5.22 22.69
C ALA A 573 5.88 -4.39 21.73
N PHE A 574 6.12 -3.09 21.65
CA PHE A 574 5.32 -2.19 20.83
C PHE A 574 5.80 -2.05 19.38
N ALA A 575 7.03 -2.46 19.05
CA ALA A 575 7.55 -2.39 17.68
C ALA A 575 6.65 -3.11 16.65
N LYS A 576 6.05 -4.23 17.04
CA LYS A 576 5.10 -4.98 16.19
C LYS A 576 3.80 -4.25 15.91
N TYR A 577 3.47 -3.26 16.73
CA TYR A 577 2.19 -2.54 16.69
C TYR A 577 2.35 -1.05 16.39
N GLY A 578 3.58 -0.55 16.32
CA GLY A 578 3.87 0.85 16.03
C GLY A 578 3.20 1.31 14.73
N PHE A 579 2.54 2.47 14.77
CA PHE A 579 1.89 3.08 13.61
C PHE A 579 2.73 4.24 13.08
N ASN A 580 2.53 4.61 11.82
CA ASN A 580 3.15 5.81 11.26
C ASN A 580 2.43 7.05 11.78
N LYS A 581 3.14 7.95 12.48
CA LYS A 581 2.56 9.17 13.07
C LYS A 581 2.04 10.10 11.99
N ALA A 582 2.80 10.30 10.91
CA ALA A 582 2.41 11.18 9.82
C ALA A 582 1.08 10.74 9.18
N HIS A 583 0.94 9.44 8.89
CA HIS A 583 -0.31 8.88 8.38
C HIS A 583 -1.48 9.09 9.34
N SER A 584 -1.31 8.79 10.62
CA SER A 584 -2.40 8.91 11.60
C SER A 584 -2.79 10.36 11.87
N THR A 585 -1.84 11.29 11.85
CA THR A 585 -2.10 12.72 11.99
C THR A 585 -2.92 13.26 10.81
N SER A 586 -2.51 12.95 9.57
CA SER A 586 -3.26 13.34 8.37
C SER A 586 -4.69 12.79 8.38
N TYR A 587 -4.85 11.53 8.73
CA TYR A 587 -6.16 10.87 8.78
C TYR A 587 -7.04 11.36 9.93
N ALA A 588 -6.44 11.69 11.09
CA ALA A 588 -7.14 12.34 12.19
C ALA A 588 -7.63 13.74 11.80
N ALA A 589 -6.83 14.49 11.03
CA ALA A 589 -7.23 15.80 10.53
C ALA A 589 -8.43 15.70 9.56
N ILE A 590 -8.44 14.73 8.63
CA ILE A 590 -9.62 14.48 7.77
C ILE A 590 -10.85 14.13 8.62
N SER A 591 -10.69 13.30 9.66
CA SER A 591 -11.79 12.97 10.59
C SER A 591 -12.35 14.22 11.29
N TYR A 592 -11.44 15.12 11.68
CA TYR A 592 -11.82 16.39 12.30
C TYR A 592 -12.51 17.33 11.32
N GLN A 593 -12.03 17.45 10.07
CA GLN A 593 -12.69 18.22 9.00
C GLN A 593 -14.12 17.73 8.77
N CYS A 594 -14.35 16.42 8.69
CA CYS A 594 -15.70 15.85 8.58
C CYS A 594 -16.58 16.23 9.79
N ALA A 595 -16.03 16.17 10.99
CA ALA A 595 -16.75 16.54 12.22
C ALA A 595 -17.03 18.05 12.31
N TRP A 596 -16.18 18.88 11.75
CA TRP A 596 -16.37 20.33 11.67
C TRP A 596 -17.50 20.70 10.71
N LEU A 597 -17.59 20.02 9.57
CA LEU A 597 -18.68 20.20 8.59
C LEU A 597 -20.05 19.78 9.15
N TYR A 598 -20.11 18.87 10.13
CA TYR A 598 -21.34 18.45 10.81
C TYR A 598 -21.94 19.59 11.64
#